data_bdd26e0062b5f5e8c2dcd562b3c35c62
#
_entry.id   bdd26e0062b5f5e8c2dcd562b3c35c62
#
_cell.length_a   1.000
_cell.length_b   1.000
_cell.length_c   1.000
_cell.angle_alpha   90.00
_cell.angle_beta   90.00
_cell.angle_gamma   90.00
#
_symmetry.space_group_name_H-M   'P 1'
#
loop_
_entity.id
_entity.type
_entity.pdbx_description
1 polymer ?
#
loop_
_entity_poly.entity_id
_entity_poly.type
_entity_poly.pdbx_seq_one_letter_code
_entity_poly.pdbx_strand_id
1 'polypeptide(L)'
;MYRTNTCGELRLSDCGKTVTLAGWVQRTRKMGGMTFVDLRDRYGITQLVFNDSDDSDLCARAGKLGREFCVQVKGVVNERESKNANLPTGDIEIIAKELNVLSESVTPPFTIEDNTDGGDDIRMKYRYLDLRRPTVRKNLELRHRMTILIRNFLDAQNFIEVETPILIGSTPEGARDFVVPSRMNPGQFYALPQSPQTLKQLLMISGFDRYFQIAKCFRDEDLRADRQPEFTQIDCEMSFVDQDDVINLFEDMARHLFKEVRGVELPAKLQQMTWHEAMRRFGSDKPDLRFGMEFVELMDVLKGTGTFSVFNEAEYIGGICVPGCADYTRKQLDQITDFVKRPQVGAKGLVYIKFNADGTVKSSVDKFYTPEVLAKVKETMGAKDGDLVLILSGDNANKTRVQLCTLRLEMGDRLGLRDKNKFECLWIVDFPLFEWSDEEQRLMATHHPFTMPNPDDIPLLDEHPEKVRAKAYDFVCNGIEVGGGSLRIHDSKLQEKMFGILGFTEERAMAQFGFLINAFKYGAPPHAGLAFGLDRFVSIMAGLDSIRDCIAFPKNNSGRDVMLDAPSTIDQKQLDELQLKVDLTEE
;
A
#
# COMPACT_ATOMS: atom_id res chain seq x y z
N MET A 1 26.55 -16.01 28.39
CA MET A 1 25.58 -15.07 27.74
C MET A 1 26.35 -13.81 27.37
N TYR A 2 26.20 -13.28 26.16
CA TYR A 2 26.97 -12.10 25.70
C TYR A 2 26.49 -10.78 26.30
N ARG A 3 25.29 -10.70 26.85
CA ARG A 3 24.77 -9.52 27.55
C ARG A 3 23.82 -9.90 28.68
N THR A 4 23.81 -9.10 29.76
CA THR A 4 22.83 -9.18 30.83
C THR A 4 21.64 -8.29 30.60
N ASN A 5 21.86 -7.15 29.91
CA ASN A 5 20.87 -6.10 29.65
C ASN A 5 20.96 -5.61 28.19
N THR A 6 19.89 -4.96 27.73
CA THR A 6 19.85 -4.27 26.46
C THR A 6 20.30 -2.81 26.60
N CYS A 7 20.67 -2.18 25.46
CA CYS A 7 21.07 -0.77 25.44
C CYS A 7 19.90 0.22 25.62
N GLY A 8 18.68 -0.26 25.82
CA GLY A 8 17.49 0.59 25.96
C GLY A 8 16.76 0.49 27.30
N GLU A 9 17.08 -0.49 28.13
CA GLU A 9 16.24 -0.78 29.31
C GLU A 9 16.72 -0.18 30.62
N LEU A 10 18.00 0.18 30.76
CA LEU A 10 18.58 0.65 32.01
C LEU A 10 18.09 2.06 32.38
N ARG A 11 17.89 2.28 33.70
CA ARG A 11 17.39 3.53 34.28
C ARG A 11 18.18 3.91 35.54
N LEU A 12 17.90 5.06 36.14
CA LEU A 12 18.51 5.50 37.41
C LEU A 12 18.38 4.47 38.55
N SER A 13 17.29 3.70 38.58
CA SER A 13 17.08 2.63 39.54
C SER A 13 18.09 1.48 39.42
N ASP A 14 18.86 1.43 38.35
CA ASP A 14 19.87 0.42 38.08
C ASP A 14 21.29 0.86 38.47
N CYS A 15 21.46 2.11 38.94
CA CYS A 15 22.76 2.62 39.37
C CYS A 15 23.40 1.73 40.43
N GLY A 16 24.70 1.48 40.29
CA GLY A 16 25.48 0.59 41.12
C GLY A 16 25.49 -0.89 40.67
N LYS A 17 24.60 -1.29 39.76
CA LYS A 17 24.59 -2.65 39.19
C LYS A 17 25.75 -2.84 38.22
N THR A 18 26.37 -4.01 38.26
CA THR A 18 27.31 -4.43 37.20
C THR A 18 26.54 -5.10 36.09
N VAL A 19 26.69 -4.61 34.86
CA VAL A 19 25.99 -5.09 33.68
C VAL A 19 26.97 -5.39 32.54
N THR A 20 26.55 -6.25 31.64
CA THR A 20 27.23 -6.50 30.36
C THR A 20 26.30 -6.13 29.23
N LEU A 21 26.74 -5.20 28.37
CA LEU A 21 26.04 -4.79 27.17
C LEU A 21 26.76 -5.30 25.93
N ALA A 22 26.04 -5.57 24.85
CA ALA A 22 26.61 -5.88 23.55
C ALA A 22 25.79 -5.21 22.45
N GLY A 23 26.46 -4.64 21.47
CA GLY A 23 25.84 -3.88 20.39
C GLY A 23 26.87 -3.33 19.42
N TRP A 24 26.45 -2.35 18.64
CA TRP A 24 27.25 -1.67 17.64
C TRP A 24 27.63 -0.27 18.11
N VAL A 25 28.89 0.11 17.90
CA VAL A 25 29.40 1.46 18.19
C VAL A 25 28.81 2.45 17.19
N GLN A 26 27.93 3.33 17.66
CA GLN A 26 27.36 4.38 16.83
C GLN A 26 28.32 5.57 16.71
N ARG A 27 28.94 5.97 17.82
CA ARG A 27 29.80 7.15 17.88
C ARG A 27 30.85 7.00 18.99
N THR A 28 32.07 7.44 18.70
CA THR A 28 33.16 7.55 19.68
C THR A 28 33.59 9.00 19.78
N ARG A 29 33.78 9.53 21.00
CA ARG A 29 34.20 10.90 21.30
C ARG A 29 35.31 10.88 22.37
N LYS A 30 36.36 11.67 22.18
CA LYS A 30 37.45 11.83 23.16
C LYS A 30 37.35 13.21 23.77
N MET A 31 37.33 13.33 25.09
CA MET A 31 37.29 14.60 25.81
C MET A 31 38.02 14.46 27.17
N GLY A 32 39.04 15.29 27.41
CA GLY A 32 39.63 15.47 28.74
C GLY A 32 40.11 14.21 29.44
N GLY A 33 40.78 13.30 28.72
CA GLY A 33 41.27 12.03 29.31
C GLY A 33 40.18 10.93 29.40
N MET A 34 39.01 11.18 28.81
CA MET A 34 37.89 10.19 28.75
C MET A 34 37.56 9.87 27.31
N THR A 35 37.15 8.63 27.06
CA THR A 35 36.55 8.20 25.81
C THR A 35 35.09 7.83 26.07
N PHE A 36 34.19 8.50 25.34
CA PHE A 36 32.75 8.23 25.36
C PHE A 36 32.37 7.44 24.12
N VAL A 37 31.60 6.36 24.31
CA VAL A 37 31.10 5.52 23.21
C VAL A 37 29.59 5.39 23.35
N ASP A 38 28.87 5.77 22.30
CA ASP A 38 27.44 5.50 22.21
C ASP A 38 27.27 4.10 21.62
N LEU A 39 26.85 3.15 22.46
CA LEU A 39 26.58 1.75 22.08
C LEU A 39 25.11 1.58 21.75
N ARG A 40 24.81 1.05 20.58
CA ARG A 40 23.46 0.86 20.07
C ARG A 40 23.15 -0.62 19.89
N ASP A 41 21.95 -1.02 20.29
CA ASP A 41 21.34 -2.28 19.87
C ASP A 41 19.93 -2.04 19.29
N ARG A 42 19.11 -3.09 19.15
CA ARG A 42 17.71 -2.98 18.71
C ARG A 42 16.87 -2.10 19.64
N TYR A 43 17.15 -2.09 20.92
CA TYR A 43 16.29 -1.53 21.96
C TYR A 43 16.62 -0.07 22.30
N GLY A 44 17.84 0.37 21.99
CA GLY A 44 18.22 1.75 22.26
C GLY A 44 19.71 2.02 22.15
N ILE A 45 20.11 3.12 22.78
CA ILE A 45 21.49 3.60 22.82
C ILE A 45 21.86 3.86 24.27
N THR A 46 23.01 3.37 24.72
CA THR A 46 23.56 3.64 26.07
C THR A 46 24.97 4.21 25.91
N GLN A 47 25.27 5.28 26.64
CA GLN A 47 26.62 5.84 26.72
C GLN A 47 27.53 4.99 27.60
N LEU A 48 28.68 4.66 27.06
CA LEU A 48 29.79 4.04 27.79
C LEU A 48 30.86 5.08 28.06
N VAL A 49 31.48 5.02 29.24
CA VAL A 49 32.58 5.93 29.63
C VAL A 49 33.80 5.09 29.95
N PHE A 50 34.91 5.42 29.31
CA PHE A 50 36.23 4.87 29.55
C PHE A 50 37.12 6.00 30.05
N ASN A 51 37.66 5.89 31.26
CA ASN A 51 38.42 6.93 31.87
C ASN A 51 39.92 6.52 31.91
N ASP A 52 40.78 7.39 31.38
CA ASP A 52 42.23 7.20 31.32
C ASP A 52 42.86 7.06 32.75
N SER A 53 42.30 7.78 33.74
CA SER A 53 42.74 7.70 35.11
C SER A 53 42.41 6.35 35.80
N ASP A 54 41.39 5.63 35.33
CA ASP A 54 40.97 4.35 35.87
C ASP A 54 41.75 3.20 35.21
N ASP A 55 41.84 3.20 33.88
CA ASP A 55 42.52 2.20 33.08
C ASP A 55 42.89 2.86 31.71
N SER A 56 44.17 3.27 31.60
CA SER A 56 44.71 3.96 30.41
C SER A 56 44.72 3.05 29.18
N ASP A 57 45.02 1.77 29.31
CA ASP A 57 44.99 0.82 28.19
C ASP A 57 43.58 0.59 27.67
N LEU A 58 42.61 0.37 28.57
CA LEU A 58 41.23 0.23 28.20
C LEU A 58 40.67 1.47 27.53
N CYS A 59 41.00 2.68 28.03
CA CYS A 59 40.60 3.96 27.43
C CYS A 59 41.25 4.14 26.05
N ALA A 60 42.52 3.79 25.89
CA ALA A 60 43.22 3.85 24.60
C ALA A 60 42.63 2.87 23.56
N ARG A 61 42.23 1.66 24.01
CA ARG A 61 41.54 0.67 23.15
C ARG A 61 40.16 1.17 22.73
N ALA A 62 39.38 1.72 23.65
CA ALA A 62 38.08 2.31 23.34
C ALA A 62 38.18 3.46 22.35
N GLY A 63 39.25 4.26 22.46
CA GLY A 63 39.54 5.37 21.54
C GLY A 63 39.87 4.95 20.10
N LYS A 64 40.10 3.66 19.82
CA LYS A 64 40.32 3.09 18.49
C LYS A 64 39.07 2.47 17.87
N LEU A 65 37.96 2.42 18.61
CA LEU A 65 36.71 1.85 18.12
C LEU A 65 36.18 2.69 16.94
N GLY A 66 35.97 2.01 15.82
CA GLY A 66 35.32 2.56 14.64
C GLY A 66 33.79 2.48 14.73
N ARG A 67 33.11 3.26 13.87
CA ARG A 67 31.64 3.14 13.72
C ARG A 67 31.28 1.73 13.31
N GLU A 68 30.17 1.24 13.86
CA GLU A 68 29.58 -0.08 13.58
C GLU A 68 30.47 -1.28 14.03
N PHE A 69 31.55 -1.05 14.78
CA PHE A 69 32.22 -2.16 15.45
C PHE A 69 31.22 -2.84 16.39
N CYS A 70 31.15 -4.16 16.33
CA CYS A 70 30.34 -4.95 17.25
C CYS A 70 31.18 -5.23 18.50
N VAL A 71 30.72 -4.76 19.65
CA VAL A 71 31.48 -4.86 20.91
C VAL A 71 30.62 -5.38 22.06
N GLN A 72 31.30 -5.97 23.04
CA GLN A 72 30.77 -6.33 24.34
C GLN A 72 31.50 -5.51 25.39
N VAL A 73 30.76 -4.88 26.29
CA VAL A 73 31.32 -4.08 27.39
C VAL A 73 30.69 -4.48 28.71
N LYS A 74 31.52 -4.74 29.72
CA LYS A 74 31.06 -4.93 31.08
C LYS A 74 31.46 -3.73 31.92
N GLY A 75 30.53 -3.22 32.72
CA GLY A 75 30.76 -2.04 33.52
C GLY A 75 29.69 -1.84 34.58
N VAL A 76 29.79 -0.72 35.30
CA VAL A 76 28.87 -0.34 36.36
C VAL A 76 27.96 0.77 35.88
N VAL A 77 26.67 0.64 36.10
CA VAL A 77 25.67 1.68 35.81
C VAL A 77 25.88 2.86 36.76
N ASN A 78 26.03 4.04 36.20
CA ASN A 78 26.22 5.28 36.94
C ASN A 78 25.26 6.35 36.46
N GLU A 79 24.93 7.33 37.32
CA GLU A 79 24.16 8.50 36.94
C GLU A 79 25.05 9.45 36.08
N ARG A 80 24.54 9.95 34.97
CA ARG A 80 25.26 10.90 34.15
C ARG A 80 25.30 12.28 34.79
N GLU A 81 26.46 12.92 34.74
CA GLU A 81 26.60 14.32 35.11
C GLU A 81 25.84 15.24 34.13
N SER A 82 25.95 14.97 32.84
CA SER A 82 25.24 15.71 31.79
C SER A 82 24.16 14.83 31.18
N LYS A 83 22.92 14.99 31.67
CA LYS A 83 21.76 14.20 31.23
C LYS A 83 21.35 14.54 29.79
N ASN A 84 20.86 13.53 29.06
CA ASN A 84 20.36 13.67 27.68
C ASN A 84 18.89 13.26 27.60
N ALA A 85 18.00 14.26 27.62
CA ALA A 85 16.55 14.04 27.56
C ALA A 85 16.05 13.40 26.25
N ASN A 86 16.88 13.33 25.20
CA ASN A 86 16.50 12.74 23.93
C ASN A 86 16.66 11.19 23.90
N LEU A 87 17.25 10.61 24.95
CA LEU A 87 17.44 9.17 25.04
C LEU A 87 16.72 8.63 26.29
N PRO A 88 15.99 7.51 26.20
CA PRO A 88 15.38 6.85 27.34
C PRO A 88 16.38 6.46 28.44
N THR A 89 17.63 6.20 28.05
CA THR A 89 18.77 5.88 28.93
C THR A 89 19.65 7.10 29.20
N GLY A 90 19.18 8.30 28.86
CA GLY A 90 19.98 9.52 28.89
C GLY A 90 20.34 10.04 30.28
N ASP A 91 19.73 9.49 31.33
CA ASP A 91 20.05 9.80 32.72
C ASP A 91 21.20 8.95 33.28
N ILE A 92 21.59 7.87 32.58
CA ILE A 92 22.63 6.94 33.02
C ILE A 92 23.75 6.78 32.00
N GLU A 93 24.87 6.31 32.46
CA GLU A 93 26.02 5.88 31.66
C GLU A 93 26.64 4.62 32.30
N ILE A 94 27.45 3.91 31.51
CA ILE A 94 28.17 2.74 31.99
C ILE A 94 29.63 3.09 32.14
N ILE A 95 30.15 3.03 33.38
CA ILE A 95 31.58 3.12 33.64
C ILE A 95 32.18 1.76 33.27
N ALA A 96 32.84 1.71 32.13
CA ALA A 96 33.36 0.49 31.53
C ALA A 96 34.55 -0.06 32.32
N LYS A 97 34.57 -1.37 32.52
CA LYS A 97 35.65 -2.10 33.18
C LYS A 97 36.29 -3.17 32.29
N GLU A 98 35.54 -3.67 31.32
CA GLU A 98 36.02 -4.65 30.34
C GLU A 98 35.48 -4.28 28.96
N LEU A 99 36.31 -4.44 27.93
CA LEU A 99 35.95 -4.23 26.52
C LEU A 99 36.43 -5.41 25.70
N ASN A 100 35.50 -6.01 24.96
CA ASN A 100 35.80 -7.07 24.00
C ASN A 100 35.24 -6.67 22.61
N VAL A 101 36.11 -6.58 21.60
CA VAL A 101 35.72 -6.37 20.22
C VAL A 101 35.31 -7.72 19.65
N LEU A 102 34.03 -7.91 19.37
CA LEU A 102 33.47 -9.13 18.81
C LEU A 102 33.70 -9.21 17.29
N SER A 103 33.58 -8.06 16.63
CA SER A 103 33.82 -7.95 15.20
C SER A 103 34.13 -6.49 14.83
N GLU A 104 35.16 -6.28 14.05
CA GLU A 104 35.48 -4.99 13.48
C GLU A 104 34.57 -4.68 12.27
N SER A 105 34.47 -3.40 11.91
CA SER A 105 33.71 -2.93 10.75
C SER A 105 34.55 -2.01 9.89
N VAL A 106 34.39 -2.11 8.60
CA VAL A 106 34.83 -1.04 7.68
C VAL A 106 33.90 0.17 7.83
N THR A 107 34.32 1.33 7.34
CA THR A 107 33.49 2.53 7.36
C THR A 107 32.19 2.27 6.58
N PRO A 108 31.00 2.43 7.20
CA PRO A 108 29.74 2.25 6.49
C PRO A 108 29.60 3.21 5.30
N PRO A 109 28.93 2.80 4.21
CA PRO A 109 28.76 3.63 3.02
C PRO A 109 27.80 4.82 3.22
N PHE A 110 27.08 4.86 4.33
CA PHE A 110 26.22 5.96 4.76
C PHE A 110 26.08 5.97 6.28
N THR A 111 25.58 7.08 6.82
CA THR A 111 25.34 7.24 8.26
C THR A 111 24.10 6.45 8.69
N ILE A 112 24.25 5.56 9.69
CA ILE A 112 23.19 4.71 10.22
C ILE A 112 22.41 5.46 11.32
N GLU A 113 21.73 6.51 10.91
CA GLU A 113 20.90 7.38 11.73
C GLU A 113 19.62 7.75 10.95
N ASP A 114 18.59 8.26 11.62
CA ASP A 114 17.35 8.62 10.94
C ASP A 114 17.57 9.72 9.88
N ASN A 115 18.40 10.69 10.19
CA ASN A 115 18.88 11.68 9.21
C ASN A 115 20.14 11.15 8.49
N THR A 116 19.95 10.22 7.56
CA THR A 116 21.05 9.61 6.79
C THR A 116 21.43 10.43 5.57
N ASP A 117 22.71 10.34 5.18
CA ASP A 117 23.26 10.88 3.92
C ASP A 117 23.18 9.86 2.76
N GLY A 118 22.66 8.65 3.01
CA GLY A 118 22.49 7.59 2.01
C GLY A 118 21.28 7.80 1.12
N GLY A 119 21.50 7.89 -0.21
CA GLY A 119 20.42 7.82 -1.20
C GLY A 119 19.77 6.43 -1.29
N ASP A 120 18.60 6.34 -1.95
CA ASP A 120 17.81 5.10 -2.01
C ASP A 120 18.61 3.92 -2.57
N ASP A 121 19.36 4.11 -3.65
CA ASP A 121 20.11 3.02 -4.29
C ASP A 121 21.16 2.40 -3.38
N ILE A 122 21.91 3.23 -2.65
CA ILE A 122 22.95 2.75 -1.74
C ILE A 122 22.32 2.09 -0.50
N ARG A 123 21.20 2.61 0.00
CA ARG A 123 20.46 2.02 1.12
C ARG A 123 19.85 0.67 0.74
N MET A 124 19.37 0.51 -0.49
CA MET A 124 18.87 -0.77 -1.00
C MET A 124 20.00 -1.79 -1.19
N LYS A 125 21.16 -1.35 -1.69
CA LYS A 125 22.33 -2.23 -1.85
C LYS A 125 22.87 -2.73 -0.51
N TYR A 126 22.89 -1.88 0.49
CA TYR A 126 23.34 -2.21 1.85
C TYR A 126 22.15 -2.28 2.82
N ARG A 127 21.05 -2.91 2.39
CA ARG A 127 19.78 -2.93 3.14
C ARG A 127 19.94 -3.44 4.57
N TYR A 128 20.81 -4.38 4.82
CA TYR A 128 21.13 -4.87 6.17
C TYR A 128 21.72 -3.78 7.10
N LEU A 129 22.34 -2.73 6.58
CA LEU A 129 22.74 -1.55 7.34
C LEU A 129 21.58 -0.58 7.52
N ASP A 130 20.79 -0.35 6.47
CA ASP A 130 19.62 0.52 6.50
C ASP A 130 18.56 0.01 7.53
N LEU A 131 18.42 -1.31 7.68
CA LEU A 131 17.58 -1.95 8.67
C LEU A 131 18.02 -1.70 10.14
N ARG A 132 19.25 -1.23 10.38
CA ARG A 132 19.72 -0.79 11.70
C ARG A 132 19.16 0.59 12.09
N ARG A 133 18.67 1.38 11.12
CA ARG A 133 18.10 2.71 11.38
C ARG A 133 16.78 2.58 12.15
N PRO A 134 16.57 3.38 13.20
CA PRO A 134 15.36 3.29 14.03
C PRO A 134 14.07 3.43 13.25
N THR A 135 14.00 4.37 12.28
CA THR A 135 12.81 4.62 11.46
C THR A 135 12.40 3.39 10.67
N VAL A 136 13.35 2.75 9.95
CA VAL A 136 13.06 1.56 9.12
C VAL A 136 12.67 0.37 10.01
N ARG A 137 13.41 0.18 11.11
CA ARG A 137 13.13 -0.90 12.07
C ARG A 137 11.75 -0.78 12.70
N LYS A 138 11.33 0.42 13.11
CA LYS A 138 9.99 0.67 13.68
C LYS A 138 8.86 0.24 12.74
N ASN A 139 9.03 0.42 11.43
CA ASN A 139 8.05 -0.02 10.45
C ASN A 139 7.90 -1.55 10.43
N LEU A 140 9.00 -2.29 10.55
CA LEU A 140 8.96 -3.75 10.63
C LEU A 140 8.43 -4.24 11.98
N GLU A 141 8.73 -3.55 13.07
CA GLU A 141 8.15 -3.82 14.39
C GLU A 141 6.63 -3.58 14.39
N LEU A 142 6.17 -2.52 13.73
CA LEU A 142 4.75 -2.25 13.50
C LEU A 142 4.10 -3.36 12.68
N ARG A 143 4.73 -3.76 11.57
CA ARG A 143 4.26 -4.89 10.75
C ARG A 143 4.11 -6.16 11.57
N HIS A 144 5.11 -6.50 12.38
CA HIS A 144 5.05 -7.65 13.27
C HIS A 144 3.87 -7.55 14.25
N ARG A 145 3.73 -6.39 14.94
CA ARG A 145 2.63 -6.16 15.90
C ARG A 145 1.26 -6.30 15.23
N MET A 146 1.07 -5.68 14.06
CA MET A 146 -0.18 -5.80 13.31
C MET A 146 -0.48 -7.25 12.95
N THR A 147 0.51 -8.00 12.47
CA THR A 147 0.34 -9.41 12.12
C THR A 147 -0.12 -10.25 13.31
N ILE A 148 0.45 -10.03 14.51
CA ILE A 148 0.03 -10.73 15.72
C ILE A 148 -1.39 -10.34 16.14
N LEU A 149 -1.74 -9.06 16.09
CA LEU A 149 -3.09 -8.59 16.41
C LEU A 149 -4.14 -9.19 15.46
N ILE A 150 -3.84 -9.27 14.17
CA ILE A 150 -4.71 -9.86 13.16
C ILE A 150 -4.92 -11.36 13.43
N ARG A 151 -3.84 -12.12 13.68
CA ARG A 151 -3.94 -13.54 14.04
C ARG A 151 -4.80 -13.77 15.27
N ASN A 152 -4.57 -13.01 16.33
CA ASN A 152 -5.34 -13.12 17.56
C ASN A 152 -6.82 -12.77 17.35
N PHE A 153 -7.11 -11.74 16.54
CA PHE A 153 -8.48 -11.38 16.21
C PHE A 153 -9.19 -12.48 15.43
N LEU A 154 -8.56 -13.01 14.37
CA LEU A 154 -9.14 -14.04 13.53
C LEU A 154 -9.30 -15.38 14.27
N ASP A 155 -8.33 -15.78 15.10
CA ASP A 155 -8.42 -16.94 15.96
C ASP A 155 -9.62 -16.84 16.93
N ALA A 156 -9.80 -15.67 17.56
CA ALA A 156 -10.97 -15.40 18.42
C ALA A 156 -12.31 -15.44 17.68
N GLN A 157 -12.30 -15.32 16.35
CA GLN A 157 -13.46 -15.46 15.48
C GLN A 157 -13.58 -16.88 14.88
N ASN A 158 -12.84 -17.87 15.39
CA ASN A 158 -12.81 -19.26 14.95
C ASN A 158 -12.31 -19.45 13.51
N PHE A 159 -11.41 -18.60 13.03
CA PHE A 159 -10.69 -18.85 11.79
C PHE A 159 -9.51 -19.80 12.03
N ILE A 160 -9.27 -20.67 11.07
CA ILE A 160 -8.13 -21.59 11.05
C ILE A 160 -7.09 -21.06 10.05
N GLU A 161 -5.85 -20.86 10.52
CA GLU A 161 -4.74 -20.50 9.63
C GLU A 161 -4.28 -21.76 8.88
N VAL A 162 -4.41 -21.77 7.54
CA VAL A 162 -4.02 -22.88 6.70
C VAL A 162 -3.08 -22.40 5.61
N GLU A 163 -1.88 -22.99 5.54
CA GLU A 163 -0.93 -22.71 4.47
C GLU A 163 -1.34 -23.41 3.18
N THR A 164 -1.27 -22.67 2.08
CA THR A 164 -1.48 -23.20 0.74
C THR A 164 -0.15 -23.29 -0.01
N PRO A 165 0.00 -24.19 -1.00
CA PRO A 165 1.24 -24.32 -1.74
C PRO A 165 1.59 -23.05 -2.54
N ILE A 166 2.89 -22.78 -2.64
CA ILE A 166 3.46 -21.71 -3.49
C ILE A 166 3.76 -22.22 -4.89
N LEU A 167 4.09 -23.51 -5.07
CA LEU A 167 4.28 -24.14 -6.37
C LEU A 167 2.94 -24.70 -6.85
N ILE A 168 2.24 -23.97 -7.71
CA ILE A 168 0.91 -24.32 -8.22
C ILE A 168 0.92 -24.41 -9.75
N GLY A 169 -0.21 -24.79 -10.36
CA GLY A 169 -0.44 -24.58 -11.79
C GLY A 169 -0.78 -23.11 -12.09
N SER A 170 -0.52 -22.67 -13.33
CA SER A 170 -0.91 -21.33 -13.78
C SER A 170 -2.43 -21.15 -13.67
N THR A 171 -2.84 -20.10 -12.96
CA THR A 171 -4.24 -19.70 -12.81
C THR A 171 -4.33 -18.20 -13.09
N PRO A 172 -4.71 -17.79 -14.30
CA PRO A 172 -4.73 -16.37 -14.66
C PRO A 172 -5.80 -15.62 -13.85
N GLU A 173 -5.33 -14.70 -13.01
CA GLU A 173 -6.14 -13.83 -12.14
C GLU A 173 -6.00 -12.34 -12.50
N GLY A 174 -5.60 -12.03 -13.75
CA GLY A 174 -5.46 -10.66 -14.26
C GLY A 174 -4.02 -10.17 -14.44
N ALA A 175 -3.05 -10.66 -13.63
CA ALA A 175 -1.64 -10.37 -13.81
C ALA A 175 -0.93 -11.51 -14.60
N ARG A 176 0.32 -11.28 -14.99
CA ARG A 176 1.19 -12.36 -15.49
C ARG A 176 1.76 -13.17 -14.33
N ASP A 177 1.95 -14.47 -14.56
CA ASP A 177 2.53 -15.38 -13.57
C ASP A 177 4.06 -15.36 -13.64
N PHE A 178 4.71 -15.45 -12.47
CA PHE A 178 6.08 -15.93 -12.39
C PHE A 178 6.09 -17.45 -12.50
N VAL A 179 6.91 -18.00 -13.39
CA VAL A 179 6.97 -19.45 -13.65
C VAL A 179 8.28 -20.05 -13.19
N VAL A 180 8.22 -21.29 -12.68
CA VAL A 180 9.35 -22.07 -12.19
C VAL A 180 9.41 -23.40 -12.94
N PRO A 181 10.49 -23.71 -13.67
CA PRO A 181 10.61 -24.95 -14.41
C PRO A 181 10.71 -26.17 -13.49
N SER A 182 10.10 -27.29 -13.90
CA SER A 182 10.15 -28.56 -13.17
C SER A 182 11.23 -29.48 -13.74
N ARG A 183 12.27 -29.80 -12.97
CA ARG A 183 13.29 -30.79 -13.36
C ARG A 183 12.73 -32.21 -13.47
N MET A 184 11.76 -32.53 -12.62
CA MET A 184 11.15 -33.89 -12.61
C MET A 184 10.16 -34.11 -13.75
N ASN A 185 9.64 -33.03 -14.34
CA ASN A 185 8.68 -33.08 -15.43
C ASN A 185 9.16 -32.12 -16.55
N PRO A 186 10.06 -32.58 -17.42
CA PRO A 186 10.64 -31.76 -18.48
C PRO A 186 9.57 -31.10 -19.36
N GLY A 187 9.75 -29.79 -19.65
CA GLY A 187 8.81 -29.01 -20.44
C GLY A 187 7.57 -28.53 -19.65
N GLN A 188 7.46 -28.85 -18.36
CA GLN A 188 6.39 -28.38 -17.50
C GLN A 188 6.92 -27.37 -16.47
N PHE A 189 6.03 -26.44 -16.07
CA PHE A 189 6.34 -25.35 -15.17
C PHE A 189 5.33 -25.28 -14.03
N TYR A 190 5.80 -24.96 -12.84
CA TYR A 190 4.98 -24.41 -11.79
C TYR A 190 4.79 -22.91 -12.03
N ALA A 191 3.70 -22.36 -11.53
CA ALA A 191 3.52 -20.92 -11.37
C ALA A 191 3.55 -20.55 -9.90
N LEU A 192 3.98 -19.31 -9.59
CA LEU A 192 3.84 -18.74 -8.26
C LEU A 192 2.45 -18.10 -8.13
N PRO A 193 1.74 -18.27 -7.01
CA PRO A 193 0.35 -17.83 -6.87
C PRO A 193 0.21 -16.31 -6.87
N GLN A 194 -0.72 -15.80 -7.66
CA GLN A 194 -1.13 -14.40 -7.60
C GLN A 194 -1.94 -14.09 -6.33
N SER A 195 -2.69 -15.09 -5.88
CA SER A 195 -3.40 -15.18 -4.61
C SER A 195 -3.77 -16.64 -4.33
N PRO A 196 -4.16 -17.04 -3.12
CA PRO A 196 -4.67 -18.39 -2.86
C PRO A 196 -6.15 -18.59 -3.24
N GLN A 197 -6.70 -17.81 -4.20
CA GLN A 197 -8.12 -17.73 -4.52
C GLN A 197 -8.80 -19.08 -4.74
N THR A 198 -8.26 -19.92 -5.60
CA THR A 198 -8.86 -21.21 -5.92
C THR A 198 -8.73 -22.20 -4.76
N LEU A 199 -7.63 -22.15 -4.04
CA LEU A 199 -7.34 -23.06 -2.94
C LEU A 199 -8.21 -22.76 -1.70
N LYS A 200 -8.45 -21.50 -1.38
CA LYS A 200 -9.33 -21.14 -0.28
C LYS A 200 -10.79 -21.54 -0.55
N GLN A 201 -11.25 -21.46 -1.81
CA GLN A 201 -12.57 -21.98 -2.18
C GLN A 201 -12.66 -23.51 -1.99
N LEU A 202 -11.59 -24.24 -2.32
CA LEU A 202 -11.52 -25.67 -2.02
C LEU A 202 -11.58 -25.97 -0.53
N LEU A 203 -10.96 -25.14 0.32
CA LEU A 203 -11.06 -25.27 1.77
C LEU A 203 -12.50 -25.07 2.27
N MET A 204 -13.26 -24.16 1.67
CA MET A 204 -14.69 -24.00 2.00
C MET A 204 -15.48 -25.25 1.63
N ILE A 205 -15.26 -25.81 0.44
CA ILE A 205 -15.87 -27.10 0.01
C ILE A 205 -15.43 -28.24 0.92
N SER A 206 -14.22 -28.18 1.48
CA SER A 206 -13.69 -29.17 2.43
C SER A 206 -14.24 -29.01 3.85
N GLY A 207 -15.10 -28.03 4.10
CA GLY A 207 -15.78 -27.83 5.39
C GLY A 207 -14.96 -27.10 6.45
N PHE A 208 -13.99 -26.28 6.07
CA PHE A 208 -13.19 -25.48 7.02
C PHE A 208 -13.96 -24.29 7.60
N ASP A 209 -15.09 -23.91 7.04
CA ASP A 209 -15.98 -22.80 7.42
C ASP A 209 -15.30 -21.42 7.44
N ARG A 210 -14.20 -21.25 8.15
CA ARG A 210 -13.48 -19.99 8.28
C ARG A 210 -11.98 -20.24 8.16
N TYR A 211 -11.41 -19.73 7.09
CA TYR A 211 -9.99 -19.84 6.76
C TYR A 211 -9.33 -18.48 6.74
N PHE A 212 -8.07 -18.41 7.16
CA PHE A 212 -7.18 -17.31 6.82
C PHE A 212 -5.75 -17.78 6.59
N GLN A 213 -4.97 -16.92 5.96
CA GLN A 213 -3.53 -17.10 5.77
C GLN A 213 -2.83 -15.74 5.65
N ILE A 214 -1.65 -15.59 6.24
CA ILE A 214 -0.73 -14.51 5.91
C ILE A 214 0.06 -14.96 4.67
N ALA A 215 -0.53 -14.74 3.50
CA ALA A 215 -0.12 -15.34 2.24
C ALA A 215 0.92 -14.50 1.50
N LYS A 216 1.97 -15.15 0.97
CA LYS A 216 2.82 -14.56 -0.06
C LYS A 216 2.14 -14.67 -1.42
N CYS A 217 2.08 -13.52 -2.12
CA CYS A 217 1.50 -13.39 -3.45
C CYS A 217 2.53 -12.81 -4.40
N PHE A 218 2.41 -13.21 -5.68
CA PHE A 218 3.39 -12.88 -6.72
C PHE A 218 2.65 -12.39 -7.97
N ARG A 219 3.03 -11.22 -8.49
CA ARG A 219 2.44 -10.66 -9.71
C ARG A 219 3.52 -10.00 -10.55
N ASP A 220 3.63 -10.43 -11.80
CA ASP A 220 4.54 -9.82 -12.77
C ASP A 220 3.82 -8.65 -13.46
N GLU A 221 3.85 -7.51 -12.81
CA GLU A 221 3.21 -6.26 -13.23
C GLU A 221 4.19 -5.10 -13.17
N ASP A 222 3.82 -3.98 -13.80
CA ASP A 222 4.57 -2.73 -13.69
C ASP A 222 4.65 -2.24 -12.24
N LEU A 223 5.86 -1.95 -11.80
CA LEU A 223 6.12 -1.56 -10.42
C LEU A 223 5.82 -0.07 -10.19
N ARG A 224 5.25 0.21 -9.02
CA ARG A 224 4.93 1.55 -8.52
C ARG A 224 5.31 1.66 -7.04
N ALA A 225 5.15 2.83 -6.46
CA ALA A 225 5.43 3.04 -5.03
C ALA A 225 4.60 2.14 -4.10
N ASP A 226 3.41 1.72 -4.54
CA ASP A 226 2.45 0.87 -3.83
C ASP A 226 2.36 -0.56 -4.39
N ARG A 227 3.28 -0.97 -5.28
CA ARG A 227 3.32 -2.31 -5.88
C ARG A 227 4.71 -2.91 -5.82
N GLN A 228 4.77 -4.20 -5.49
CA GLN A 228 5.95 -5.04 -5.50
C GLN A 228 5.63 -6.35 -6.23
N PRO A 229 6.60 -6.99 -6.90
CA PRO A 229 6.35 -8.25 -7.62
C PRO A 229 6.04 -9.41 -6.67
N GLU A 230 6.48 -9.30 -5.43
CA GLU A 230 6.09 -10.17 -4.31
C GLU A 230 5.60 -9.30 -3.13
N PHE A 231 4.46 -9.65 -2.59
CA PHE A 231 3.82 -8.92 -1.50
C PHE A 231 3.07 -9.86 -0.56
N THR A 232 2.51 -9.35 0.51
CA THR A 232 1.82 -10.17 1.50
C THR A 232 0.38 -9.75 1.62
N GLN A 233 -0.53 -10.74 1.62
CA GLN A 233 -1.95 -10.56 1.90
C GLN A 233 -2.34 -11.20 3.23
N ILE A 234 -3.30 -10.60 3.91
CA ILE A 234 -4.13 -11.27 4.91
C ILE A 234 -5.31 -11.80 4.12
N ASP A 235 -5.26 -13.05 3.76
CA ASP A 235 -6.27 -13.69 2.92
C ASP A 235 -7.25 -14.47 3.79
N CYS A 236 -8.55 -14.26 3.56
CA CYS A 236 -9.62 -14.85 4.36
C CYS A 236 -10.75 -15.37 3.48
N GLU A 237 -11.42 -16.45 3.93
CA GLU A 237 -12.63 -16.98 3.29
C GLU A 237 -13.56 -17.57 4.35
N MET A 238 -14.88 -17.43 4.15
CA MET A 238 -15.93 -17.91 5.07
C MET A 238 -17.04 -18.58 4.31
N SER A 239 -17.59 -19.66 4.87
CA SER A 239 -18.77 -20.36 4.36
C SER A 239 -20.06 -19.89 5.05
N PHE A 240 -21.19 -20.06 4.36
CA PHE A 240 -22.53 -19.76 4.87
C PHE A 240 -22.72 -18.30 5.31
N VAL A 241 -22.17 -17.38 4.55
CA VAL A 241 -22.20 -15.94 4.80
C VAL A 241 -22.70 -15.17 3.59
N ASP A 242 -23.21 -13.98 3.82
CA ASP A 242 -23.47 -12.96 2.81
C ASP A 242 -22.47 -11.80 2.87
N GLN A 243 -22.69 -10.77 2.04
CA GLN A 243 -21.82 -9.61 1.94
C GLN A 243 -21.74 -8.83 3.26
N ASP A 244 -22.85 -8.65 3.97
CA ASP A 244 -22.91 -7.88 5.20
C ASP A 244 -22.18 -8.59 6.34
N ASP A 245 -22.22 -9.92 6.39
CA ASP A 245 -21.47 -10.71 7.37
C ASP A 245 -19.96 -10.47 7.22
N VAL A 246 -19.46 -10.48 5.98
CA VAL A 246 -18.05 -10.24 5.69
C VAL A 246 -17.68 -8.79 6.02
N ILE A 247 -18.45 -7.82 5.55
CA ILE A 247 -18.20 -6.39 5.80
C ILE A 247 -18.16 -6.13 7.31
N ASN A 248 -19.14 -6.59 8.07
CA ASN A 248 -19.21 -6.34 9.50
C ASN A 248 -18.01 -6.94 10.26
N LEU A 249 -17.61 -8.18 9.94
CA LEU A 249 -16.47 -8.83 10.58
C LEU A 249 -15.15 -8.07 10.34
N PHE A 250 -14.90 -7.71 9.09
CA PHE A 250 -13.64 -7.05 8.74
C PHE A 250 -13.60 -5.56 9.09
N GLU A 251 -14.78 -4.95 9.23
CA GLU A 251 -14.91 -3.63 9.83
C GLU A 251 -14.54 -3.66 11.31
N ASP A 252 -14.97 -4.69 12.05
CA ASP A 252 -14.56 -4.92 13.45
C ASP A 252 -13.04 -5.14 13.56
N MET A 253 -12.45 -5.93 12.66
CA MET A 253 -11.00 -6.12 12.61
C MET A 253 -10.27 -4.79 12.36
N ALA A 254 -10.73 -3.99 11.40
CA ALA A 254 -10.14 -2.70 11.10
C ALA A 254 -10.23 -1.77 12.31
N ARG A 255 -11.40 -1.64 12.96
CA ARG A 255 -11.57 -0.84 14.19
C ARG A 255 -10.61 -1.29 15.30
N HIS A 256 -10.49 -2.59 15.50
CA HIS A 256 -9.55 -3.15 16.49
C HIS A 256 -8.10 -2.72 16.17
N LEU A 257 -7.67 -2.86 14.93
CA LEU A 257 -6.30 -2.50 14.53
C LEU A 257 -6.03 -0.98 14.66
N PHE A 258 -6.94 -0.13 14.21
CA PHE A 258 -6.77 1.33 14.35
C PHE A 258 -6.68 1.76 15.82
N LYS A 259 -7.49 1.17 16.68
CA LYS A 259 -7.45 1.41 18.12
C LYS A 259 -6.14 0.96 18.76
N GLU A 260 -5.74 -0.29 18.55
CA GLU A 260 -4.57 -0.91 19.20
C GLU A 260 -3.23 -0.35 18.68
N VAL A 261 -3.19 0.09 17.42
CA VAL A 261 -1.97 0.53 16.76
C VAL A 261 -1.81 2.05 16.78
N ARG A 262 -2.90 2.79 16.54
CA ARG A 262 -2.89 4.25 16.40
C ARG A 262 -3.61 4.97 17.52
N GLY A 263 -4.36 4.27 18.38
CA GLY A 263 -5.24 4.90 19.37
C GLY A 263 -6.40 5.68 18.73
N VAL A 264 -6.78 5.34 17.49
CA VAL A 264 -7.84 6.00 16.74
C VAL A 264 -9.11 5.16 16.81
N GLU A 265 -10.19 5.76 17.24
CA GLU A 265 -11.53 5.16 17.23
C GLU A 265 -12.20 5.47 15.87
N LEU A 266 -12.39 4.45 15.04
CA LEU A 266 -13.20 4.56 13.84
C LEU A 266 -14.70 4.55 14.20
N PRO A 267 -15.58 5.11 13.34
CA PRO A 267 -17.03 5.04 13.53
C PRO A 267 -17.52 3.62 13.78
N ALA A 268 -18.61 3.48 14.55
CA ALA A 268 -19.23 2.17 14.84
C ALA A 268 -19.70 1.45 13.56
N LYS A 269 -20.05 2.21 12.52
CA LYS A 269 -20.37 1.71 11.19
C LYS A 269 -19.73 2.63 10.16
N LEU A 270 -18.97 2.06 9.21
CA LEU A 270 -18.36 2.81 8.13
C LEU A 270 -19.37 3.09 7.03
N GLN A 271 -19.12 4.17 6.29
CA GLN A 271 -19.93 4.49 5.12
C GLN A 271 -19.75 3.40 4.06
N GLN A 272 -20.86 3.01 3.45
CA GLN A 272 -20.86 2.23 2.21
C GLN A 272 -21.24 3.17 1.06
N MET A 273 -20.54 3.07 -0.06
CA MET A 273 -20.76 3.84 -1.27
C MET A 273 -20.74 2.89 -2.46
N THR A 274 -21.70 3.02 -3.38
CA THR A 274 -21.66 2.22 -4.61
C THR A 274 -20.52 2.68 -5.52
N TRP A 275 -19.99 1.78 -6.34
CA TRP A 275 -18.97 2.10 -7.34
C TRP A 275 -19.42 3.27 -8.25
N HIS A 276 -20.67 3.25 -8.70
CA HIS A 276 -21.23 4.33 -9.53
C HIS A 276 -21.24 5.68 -8.82
N GLU A 277 -21.59 5.69 -7.54
CA GLU A 277 -21.55 6.93 -6.75
C GLU A 277 -20.13 7.42 -6.55
N ALA A 278 -19.17 6.55 -6.24
CA ALA A 278 -17.77 6.88 -6.09
C ALA A 278 -17.18 7.47 -7.39
N MET A 279 -17.45 6.84 -8.52
CA MET A 279 -17.01 7.34 -9.82
C MET A 279 -17.67 8.67 -10.20
N ARG A 280 -18.95 8.86 -9.86
CA ARG A 280 -19.65 10.11 -10.14
C ARG A 280 -19.14 11.27 -9.29
N ARG A 281 -18.91 11.05 -7.99
CA ARG A 281 -18.53 12.09 -7.03
C ARG A 281 -17.03 12.37 -6.99
N PHE A 282 -16.19 11.36 -7.25
CA PHE A 282 -14.75 11.43 -7.02
C PHE A 282 -13.91 10.91 -8.20
N GLY A 283 -14.50 10.26 -9.20
CA GLY A 283 -13.80 9.71 -10.34
C GLY A 283 -12.83 8.58 -10.01
N SER A 284 -13.08 7.88 -8.90
CA SER A 284 -12.25 6.80 -8.40
C SER A 284 -13.08 5.82 -7.58
N ASP A 285 -12.78 4.54 -7.70
CA ASP A 285 -13.27 3.44 -6.86
C ASP A 285 -12.64 3.41 -5.45
N LYS A 286 -11.70 4.29 -5.18
CA LYS A 286 -11.00 4.48 -3.90
C LYS A 286 -10.89 5.96 -3.55
N PRO A 287 -12.01 6.63 -3.24
CA PRO A 287 -12.02 8.06 -2.98
C PRO A 287 -11.31 8.40 -1.67
N ASP A 288 -10.57 9.52 -1.65
CA ASP A 288 -10.03 10.11 -0.43
C ASP A 288 -11.08 11.03 0.19
N LEU A 289 -11.66 10.65 1.31
CA LEU A 289 -12.73 11.39 2.00
C LEU A 289 -12.22 12.35 3.08
N ARG A 290 -10.89 12.51 3.26
CA ARG A 290 -10.34 13.44 4.25
C ARG A 290 -10.69 14.90 3.99
N PHE A 291 -11.10 15.22 2.78
CA PHE A 291 -11.49 16.57 2.35
C PHE A 291 -12.62 16.53 1.32
N GLY A 292 -13.30 17.65 1.13
CA GLY A 292 -14.38 17.85 0.17
C GLY A 292 -13.91 17.93 -1.28
N MET A 293 -14.36 18.97 -2.00
CA MET A 293 -14.12 19.20 -3.44
C MET A 293 -14.67 18.06 -4.30
N GLU A 294 -15.90 17.59 -4.00
CA GLU A 294 -16.62 16.63 -4.83
C GLU A 294 -16.87 17.19 -6.22
N PHE A 295 -17.00 16.31 -7.19
CA PHE A 295 -17.31 16.72 -8.55
C PHE A 295 -18.73 17.22 -8.68
N VAL A 296 -18.87 18.29 -9.44
CA VAL A 296 -20.17 18.80 -9.89
C VAL A 296 -20.19 18.75 -11.40
N GLU A 297 -21.20 18.08 -11.95
CA GLU A 297 -21.44 18.04 -13.40
C GLU A 297 -22.03 19.36 -13.86
N LEU A 298 -21.50 19.91 -14.96
CA LEU A 298 -21.86 21.22 -15.50
C LEU A 298 -22.39 21.15 -16.92
N MET A 299 -22.80 19.95 -17.40
CA MET A 299 -23.33 19.76 -18.76
C MET A 299 -24.52 20.67 -19.01
N ASP A 300 -25.53 20.65 -18.15
CA ASP A 300 -26.77 21.43 -18.31
C ASP A 300 -26.56 22.95 -18.16
N VAL A 301 -25.42 23.37 -17.58
CA VAL A 301 -25.13 24.78 -17.33
C VAL A 301 -24.25 25.37 -18.43
N LEU A 302 -23.30 24.60 -18.95
CA LEU A 302 -22.27 25.14 -19.86
C LEU A 302 -22.40 24.68 -21.31
N LYS A 303 -22.88 23.45 -21.59
CA LYS A 303 -22.99 22.95 -22.94
C LYS A 303 -24.15 23.64 -23.68
N GLY A 304 -23.86 24.24 -24.83
CA GLY A 304 -24.88 24.94 -25.68
C GLY A 304 -25.36 26.29 -25.13
N THR A 305 -24.84 26.78 -23.99
CA THR A 305 -25.25 28.08 -23.42
C THR A 305 -24.30 29.23 -23.76
N GLY A 306 -23.19 28.91 -24.41
CA GLY A 306 -22.17 29.88 -24.87
C GLY A 306 -21.55 29.48 -26.19
N THR A 307 -20.54 30.25 -26.63
CA THR A 307 -19.84 30.05 -27.90
C THR A 307 -18.53 29.29 -27.79
N PHE A 308 -18.23 28.71 -26.62
CA PHE A 308 -17.00 27.93 -26.37
C PHE A 308 -17.11 26.52 -26.97
N SER A 309 -16.51 26.32 -28.16
CA SER A 309 -16.63 25.07 -28.93
C SER A 309 -16.18 23.83 -28.12
N VAL A 310 -15.13 23.95 -27.33
CA VAL A 310 -14.60 22.83 -26.52
C VAL A 310 -15.66 22.24 -25.58
N PHE A 311 -16.51 23.08 -24.98
CA PHE A 311 -17.58 22.59 -24.10
C PHE A 311 -18.80 22.14 -24.92
N ASN A 312 -19.08 22.78 -26.04
CA ASN A 312 -20.21 22.41 -26.89
C ASN A 312 -20.03 21.03 -27.53
N GLU A 313 -18.78 20.62 -27.81
CA GLU A 313 -18.43 19.32 -28.40
C GLU A 313 -18.17 18.23 -27.34
N ALA A 314 -18.02 18.61 -26.06
CA ALA A 314 -17.70 17.66 -24.99
C ALA A 314 -18.85 16.70 -24.67
N GLU A 315 -18.51 15.45 -24.33
CA GLU A 315 -19.46 14.47 -23.77
C GLU A 315 -19.57 14.55 -22.24
N TYR A 316 -18.59 15.20 -21.61
CA TYR A 316 -18.61 15.45 -20.18
C TYR A 316 -17.95 16.77 -19.84
N ILE A 317 -18.59 17.55 -18.97
CA ILE A 317 -18.06 18.78 -18.37
C ILE A 317 -18.28 18.67 -16.87
N GLY A 318 -17.20 18.67 -16.10
CA GLY A 318 -17.28 18.61 -14.65
C GLY A 318 -16.21 19.46 -13.98
N GLY A 319 -16.47 19.87 -12.76
CA GLY A 319 -15.56 20.73 -12.03
C GLY A 319 -15.48 20.41 -10.54
N ILE A 320 -14.49 21.02 -9.89
CA ILE A 320 -14.33 21.06 -8.44
C ILE A 320 -14.34 22.52 -7.97
N CYS A 321 -14.94 22.76 -6.81
CA CYS A 321 -14.85 24.05 -6.11
C CYS A 321 -13.71 23.98 -5.08
N VAL A 322 -12.74 24.88 -5.21
CA VAL A 322 -11.57 24.97 -4.32
C VAL A 322 -11.77 26.18 -3.39
N PRO A 323 -12.10 25.97 -2.12
CA PRO A 323 -12.43 27.05 -1.20
C PRO A 323 -11.26 28.00 -0.96
N GLY A 324 -11.53 29.30 -0.94
CA GLY A 324 -10.58 30.35 -0.55
C GLY A 324 -9.42 30.56 -1.52
N CYS A 325 -9.48 30.06 -2.76
CA CYS A 325 -8.37 30.11 -3.73
C CYS A 325 -8.62 31.09 -4.92
N ALA A 326 -9.58 32.00 -4.82
CA ALA A 326 -9.83 32.99 -5.87
C ALA A 326 -8.64 33.95 -6.09
N ASP A 327 -7.78 34.14 -5.12
CA ASP A 327 -6.58 34.98 -5.16
C ASP A 327 -5.39 34.32 -5.89
N TYR A 328 -5.50 33.06 -6.32
CA TYR A 328 -4.44 32.37 -7.07
C TYR A 328 -3.94 33.24 -8.22
N THR A 329 -2.62 33.41 -8.28
CA THR A 329 -1.95 34.16 -9.31
C THR A 329 -2.02 33.43 -10.66
N ARG A 330 -1.80 34.16 -11.76
CA ARG A 330 -1.71 33.56 -13.09
C ARG A 330 -0.68 32.41 -13.12
N LYS A 331 0.49 32.61 -12.49
CA LYS A 331 1.54 31.60 -12.43
C LYS A 331 1.07 30.29 -11.76
N GLN A 332 0.30 30.39 -10.68
CA GLN A 332 -0.25 29.23 -9.99
C GLN A 332 -1.29 28.50 -10.86
N LEU A 333 -2.14 29.25 -11.56
CA LEU A 333 -3.12 28.67 -12.49
C LEU A 333 -2.45 28.02 -13.72
N ASP A 334 -1.40 28.65 -14.26
CA ASP A 334 -0.59 28.07 -15.34
C ASP A 334 0.07 26.75 -14.89
N GLN A 335 0.61 26.69 -13.66
CA GLN A 335 1.17 25.46 -13.08
C GLN A 335 0.15 24.33 -12.95
N ILE A 336 -1.10 24.64 -12.56
CA ILE A 336 -2.17 23.64 -12.50
C ILE A 336 -2.56 23.18 -13.90
N THR A 337 -2.60 24.12 -14.85
CA THR A 337 -2.89 23.81 -16.25
C THR A 337 -1.82 22.90 -16.86
N ASP A 338 -0.55 23.17 -16.59
CA ASP A 338 0.57 22.33 -17.03
C ASP A 338 0.51 20.95 -16.37
N PHE A 339 0.12 20.88 -15.10
CA PHE A 339 -0.05 19.62 -14.38
C PHE A 339 -1.09 18.72 -15.04
N VAL A 340 -2.30 19.25 -15.36
CA VAL A 340 -3.36 18.43 -15.95
C VAL A 340 -3.06 18.02 -17.40
N LYS A 341 -2.19 18.76 -18.09
CA LYS A 341 -1.75 18.43 -19.46
C LYS A 341 -0.65 17.37 -19.52
N ARG A 342 -0.02 17.01 -18.40
CA ARG A 342 1.00 15.96 -18.39
C ARG A 342 0.46 14.66 -18.97
N PRO A 343 1.25 13.86 -19.69
CA PRO A 343 0.79 12.58 -20.28
C PRO A 343 0.09 11.66 -19.29
N GLN A 344 0.55 11.67 -18.03
CA GLN A 344 0.00 10.85 -16.95
C GLN A 344 -1.43 11.25 -16.55
N VAL A 345 -1.83 12.51 -16.76
CA VAL A 345 -3.20 13.00 -16.53
C VAL A 345 -3.96 13.06 -17.85
N GLY A 346 -3.37 13.63 -18.89
CA GLY A 346 -3.84 13.61 -20.26
C GLY A 346 -5.05 14.50 -20.54
N ALA A 347 -5.31 15.53 -19.73
CA ALA A 347 -6.35 16.50 -20.03
C ALA A 347 -5.91 17.47 -21.14
N LYS A 348 -6.83 17.84 -22.02
CA LYS A 348 -6.54 18.76 -23.15
C LYS A 348 -6.32 20.21 -22.69
N GLY A 349 -6.88 20.60 -21.53
CA GLY A 349 -6.79 21.94 -20.97
C GLY A 349 -7.51 22.05 -19.64
N LEU A 350 -7.44 23.22 -19.03
CA LEU A 350 -8.13 23.57 -17.79
C LEU A 350 -8.88 24.89 -17.97
N VAL A 351 -10.14 24.91 -17.58
CA VAL A 351 -10.90 26.15 -17.42
C VAL A 351 -10.98 26.51 -15.94
N TYR A 352 -10.75 27.76 -15.61
CA TYR A 352 -10.91 28.27 -14.25
C TYR A 352 -11.90 29.45 -14.20
N ILE A 353 -12.63 29.53 -13.09
CA ILE A 353 -13.50 30.65 -12.75
C ILE A 353 -13.19 31.09 -11.31
N LYS A 354 -12.81 32.35 -11.13
CA LYS A 354 -12.53 32.98 -9.86
C LYS A 354 -13.75 33.80 -9.42
N PHE A 355 -14.31 33.48 -8.29
CA PHE A 355 -15.33 34.30 -7.63
C PHE A 355 -14.63 35.13 -6.57
N ASN A 356 -14.18 36.34 -6.95
CA ASN A 356 -13.36 37.17 -6.07
C ASN A 356 -14.15 37.64 -4.83
N ALA A 357 -13.44 37.95 -3.74
CA ALA A 357 -14.04 38.40 -2.46
C ALA A 357 -14.83 39.72 -2.59
N ASP A 358 -14.56 40.54 -3.61
CA ASP A 358 -15.26 41.77 -3.93
C ASP A 358 -16.53 41.54 -4.80
N GLY A 359 -16.91 40.30 -5.02
CA GLY A 359 -18.05 39.91 -5.87
C GLY A 359 -17.80 39.94 -7.36
N THR A 360 -16.61 40.31 -7.80
CA THR A 360 -16.25 40.25 -9.23
C THR A 360 -15.93 38.83 -9.68
N VAL A 361 -16.24 38.49 -10.93
CA VAL A 361 -15.97 37.19 -11.51
C VAL A 361 -14.90 37.35 -12.59
N LYS A 362 -13.90 36.45 -12.58
CA LYS A 362 -12.86 36.39 -13.60
C LYS A 362 -12.69 34.95 -14.06
N SER A 363 -12.73 34.71 -15.36
CA SER A 363 -12.63 33.37 -15.92
C SER A 363 -11.67 33.33 -17.10
N SER A 364 -11.13 32.15 -17.39
CA SER A 364 -10.39 31.89 -18.65
C SER A 364 -11.33 31.86 -19.88
N VAL A 365 -12.64 31.84 -19.67
CA VAL A 365 -13.67 31.75 -20.71
C VAL A 365 -14.66 32.92 -20.70
N ASP A 366 -14.31 34.05 -20.10
CA ASP A 366 -15.15 35.27 -20.00
C ASP A 366 -15.77 35.70 -21.32
N LYS A 367 -15.05 35.53 -22.40
CA LYS A 367 -15.47 35.96 -23.76
C LYS A 367 -16.58 35.10 -24.33
N PHE A 368 -16.83 33.94 -23.80
CA PHE A 368 -17.69 32.91 -24.36
C PHE A 368 -19.00 32.72 -23.59
N TYR A 369 -19.10 33.24 -22.38
CA TYR A 369 -20.25 33.06 -21.46
C TYR A 369 -20.71 34.39 -20.90
N THR A 370 -22.02 34.55 -20.72
CA THR A 370 -22.61 35.74 -20.11
C THR A 370 -22.44 35.68 -18.57
N PRO A 371 -22.51 36.84 -17.89
CA PRO A 371 -22.48 36.89 -16.43
C PRO A 371 -23.54 36.02 -15.73
N GLU A 372 -24.72 35.89 -16.35
CA GLU A 372 -25.83 35.07 -15.84
C GLU A 372 -25.46 33.57 -15.87
N VAL A 373 -24.80 33.10 -16.92
CA VAL A 373 -24.31 31.70 -16.99
C VAL A 373 -23.23 31.45 -15.94
N LEU A 374 -22.28 32.38 -15.78
CA LEU A 374 -21.24 32.26 -14.74
C LEU A 374 -21.83 32.30 -13.32
N ALA A 375 -22.88 33.10 -13.07
CA ALA A 375 -23.61 33.10 -11.81
C ALA A 375 -24.32 31.75 -11.57
N LYS A 376 -24.88 31.14 -12.61
CA LYS A 376 -25.48 29.81 -12.50
C LYS A 376 -24.43 28.73 -12.23
N VAL A 377 -23.22 28.84 -12.79
CA VAL A 377 -22.09 27.95 -12.41
C VAL A 377 -21.77 28.10 -10.93
N LYS A 378 -21.71 29.34 -10.39
CA LYS A 378 -21.48 29.61 -8.97
C LYS A 378 -22.50 28.89 -8.07
N GLU A 379 -23.78 29.03 -8.40
CA GLU A 379 -24.89 28.39 -7.69
C GLU A 379 -24.78 26.86 -7.75
N THR A 380 -24.61 26.29 -8.94
CA THR A 380 -24.53 24.84 -9.16
C THR A 380 -23.33 24.22 -8.44
N MET A 381 -22.19 24.92 -8.45
CA MET A 381 -20.97 24.50 -7.76
C MET A 381 -21.03 24.71 -6.23
N GLY A 382 -22.03 25.43 -5.72
CA GLY A 382 -22.07 25.86 -4.32
C GLY A 382 -20.92 26.79 -3.93
N ALA A 383 -20.32 27.48 -4.91
CA ALA A 383 -19.16 28.34 -4.71
C ALA A 383 -19.53 29.65 -4.01
N LYS A 384 -18.64 30.16 -3.19
CA LYS A 384 -18.77 31.42 -2.48
C LYS A 384 -17.79 32.45 -3.03
N ASP A 385 -17.97 33.71 -2.62
CA ASP A 385 -16.95 34.73 -2.87
C ASP A 385 -15.67 34.36 -2.15
N GLY A 386 -14.55 34.41 -2.87
CA GLY A 386 -13.26 33.92 -2.44
C GLY A 386 -12.89 32.54 -3.01
N ASP A 387 -13.81 31.82 -3.67
CA ASP A 387 -13.56 30.47 -4.17
C ASP A 387 -13.06 30.43 -5.63
N LEU A 388 -12.33 29.39 -5.94
CA LEU A 388 -11.86 29.06 -7.29
C LEU A 388 -12.56 27.79 -7.78
N VAL A 389 -13.17 27.86 -8.96
CA VAL A 389 -13.73 26.71 -9.67
C VAL A 389 -12.77 26.28 -10.76
N LEU A 390 -12.46 24.98 -10.81
CA LEU A 390 -11.61 24.34 -11.81
C LEU A 390 -12.44 23.33 -12.59
N ILE A 391 -12.43 23.40 -13.93
CA ILE A 391 -13.31 22.62 -14.80
C ILE A 391 -12.47 21.89 -15.83
N LEU A 392 -12.74 20.60 -16.01
CA LEU A 392 -12.25 19.78 -17.11
C LEU A 392 -13.41 19.33 -17.99
N SER A 393 -13.11 19.09 -19.26
CA SER A 393 -14.06 18.54 -20.23
C SER A 393 -13.39 17.54 -21.16
N GLY A 394 -14.14 16.61 -21.68
CA GLY A 394 -13.63 15.60 -22.60
C GLY A 394 -14.71 14.89 -23.39
N ASP A 395 -14.25 14.04 -24.30
CA ASP A 395 -15.03 13.18 -25.19
C ASP A 395 -15.37 11.80 -24.58
N ASN A 396 -14.97 11.56 -23.32
CA ASN A 396 -15.32 10.37 -22.57
C ASN A 396 -15.49 10.75 -21.09
N ALA A 397 -16.67 10.48 -20.55
CA ALA A 397 -17.05 10.86 -19.19
C ALA A 397 -16.15 10.20 -18.12
N ASN A 398 -15.91 8.90 -18.23
CA ASN A 398 -15.12 8.17 -17.22
C ASN A 398 -13.66 8.64 -17.23
N LYS A 399 -13.06 8.78 -18.40
CA LYS A 399 -11.69 9.31 -18.54
C LYS A 399 -11.57 10.71 -17.96
N THR A 400 -12.53 11.59 -18.22
CA THR A 400 -12.53 12.96 -17.69
C THR A 400 -12.72 12.99 -16.18
N ARG A 401 -13.54 12.10 -15.61
CA ARG A 401 -13.69 11.95 -14.15
C ARG A 401 -12.38 11.49 -13.48
N VAL A 402 -11.65 10.56 -14.10
CA VAL A 402 -10.31 10.13 -13.60
C VAL A 402 -9.31 11.29 -13.63
N GLN A 403 -9.33 12.12 -14.69
CA GLN A 403 -8.51 13.33 -14.76
C GLN A 403 -8.88 14.36 -13.69
N LEU A 404 -10.17 14.55 -13.43
CA LEU A 404 -10.67 15.40 -12.33
C LEU A 404 -10.27 14.85 -10.96
N CYS A 405 -10.26 13.52 -10.76
CA CYS A 405 -9.77 12.90 -9.54
C CYS A 405 -8.31 13.29 -9.28
N THR A 406 -7.48 13.16 -10.31
CA THR A 406 -6.06 13.53 -10.20
C THR A 406 -5.88 15.02 -9.88
N LEU A 407 -6.68 15.90 -10.50
CA LEU A 407 -6.69 17.33 -10.18
C LEU A 407 -7.16 17.60 -8.73
N ARG A 408 -8.21 16.90 -8.28
CA ARG A 408 -8.73 17.01 -6.92
C ARG A 408 -7.67 16.64 -5.88
N LEU A 409 -6.96 15.54 -6.10
CA LEU A 409 -5.88 15.07 -5.20
C LEU A 409 -4.71 16.04 -5.19
N GLU A 410 -4.30 16.57 -6.34
CA GLU A 410 -3.26 17.62 -6.44
C GLU A 410 -3.65 18.88 -5.65
N MET A 411 -4.90 19.32 -5.75
CA MET A 411 -5.37 20.45 -4.97
C MET A 411 -5.42 20.14 -3.47
N GLY A 412 -5.80 18.91 -3.10
CA GLY A 412 -5.74 18.46 -1.72
C GLY A 412 -4.33 18.49 -1.13
N ASP A 413 -3.32 18.10 -1.91
CA ASP A 413 -1.91 18.15 -1.50
C ASP A 413 -1.40 19.60 -1.39
N ARG A 414 -1.68 20.46 -2.38
CA ARG A 414 -1.28 21.87 -2.36
C ARG A 414 -1.85 22.64 -1.16
N LEU A 415 -3.03 22.24 -0.71
CA LEU A 415 -3.72 22.87 0.43
C LEU A 415 -3.45 22.16 1.76
N GLY A 416 -2.65 21.10 1.78
CA GLY A 416 -2.33 20.34 2.99
C GLY A 416 -3.54 19.61 3.60
N LEU A 417 -4.55 19.27 2.80
CA LEU A 417 -5.79 18.65 3.27
C LEU A 417 -5.69 17.13 3.46
N ARG A 418 -4.63 16.52 2.95
CA ARG A 418 -4.39 15.07 3.02
C ARG A 418 -3.50 14.71 4.22
N ASP A 419 -3.96 15.09 5.43
CA ASP A 419 -3.26 14.78 6.68
C ASP A 419 -3.11 13.26 6.86
N LYS A 420 -1.88 12.79 7.02
CA LYS A 420 -1.53 11.38 7.24
C LYS A 420 -1.96 10.83 8.59
N ASN A 421 -2.30 11.70 9.56
CA ASN A 421 -2.79 11.31 10.88
C ASN A 421 -4.32 11.25 10.95
N LYS A 422 -5.02 11.71 9.92
CA LYS A 422 -6.47 11.58 9.78
C LYS A 422 -6.79 10.34 8.95
N PHE A 423 -7.70 9.51 9.44
CA PHE A 423 -8.11 8.27 8.77
C PHE A 423 -9.60 8.33 8.45
N GLU A 424 -9.92 8.28 7.16
CA GLU A 424 -11.28 8.19 6.65
C GLU A 424 -11.41 6.88 5.87
N CYS A 425 -12.19 5.96 6.44
CA CYS A 425 -12.40 4.62 5.88
C CYS A 425 -13.83 4.48 5.37
N LEU A 426 -13.99 3.72 4.29
CA LEU A 426 -15.30 3.38 3.73
C LEU A 426 -15.24 2.04 3.00
N TRP A 427 -16.42 1.52 2.67
CA TRP A 427 -16.58 0.41 1.75
C TRP A 427 -17.10 0.89 0.40
N ILE A 428 -16.51 0.40 -0.67
CA ILE A 428 -17.07 0.52 -2.02
C ILE A 428 -17.73 -0.80 -2.35
N VAL A 429 -18.97 -0.74 -2.86
CA VAL A 429 -19.80 -1.90 -3.16
C VAL A 429 -20.45 -1.78 -4.54
N ASP A 430 -21.11 -2.83 -5.01
CA ASP A 430 -21.84 -2.84 -6.27
C ASP A 430 -20.97 -2.46 -7.48
N PHE A 431 -19.78 -3.06 -7.56
CA PHE A 431 -18.89 -2.92 -8.71
C PHE A 431 -19.56 -3.44 -10.00
N PRO A 432 -19.17 -2.95 -11.19
CA PRO A 432 -19.51 -3.66 -12.42
C PRO A 432 -18.91 -5.07 -12.38
N LEU A 433 -19.67 -6.06 -12.83
CA LEU A 433 -19.20 -7.45 -12.89
C LEU A 433 -18.18 -7.64 -14.00
N PHE A 434 -18.36 -6.93 -15.09
CA PHE A 434 -17.53 -6.98 -16.28
C PHE A 434 -17.06 -5.58 -16.68
N GLU A 435 -15.89 -5.54 -17.30
CA GLU A 435 -15.36 -4.37 -18.00
C GLU A 435 -14.99 -4.75 -19.44
N TRP A 436 -15.06 -3.79 -20.36
CA TRP A 436 -14.65 -3.98 -21.74
C TRP A 436 -13.14 -3.79 -21.86
N SER A 437 -12.46 -4.77 -22.43
CA SER A 437 -11.04 -4.65 -22.79
C SER A 437 -10.90 -4.25 -24.25
N ASP A 438 -10.35 -3.07 -24.49
CA ASP A 438 -10.02 -2.60 -25.85
C ASP A 438 -8.87 -3.43 -26.46
N GLU A 439 -7.98 -3.96 -25.65
CA GLU A 439 -6.86 -4.81 -26.08
C GLU A 439 -7.36 -6.19 -26.51
N GLU A 440 -8.18 -6.83 -25.67
CA GLU A 440 -8.71 -8.17 -25.91
C GLU A 440 -10.00 -8.19 -26.75
N GLN A 441 -10.61 -7.01 -27.00
CA GLN A 441 -11.88 -6.83 -27.75
C GLN A 441 -13.01 -7.71 -27.20
N ARG A 442 -13.09 -7.86 -25.87
CA ARG A 442 -14.11 -8.66 -25.17
C ARG A 442 -14.36 -8.16 -23.76
N LEU A 443 -15.41 -8.68 -23.14
CA LEU A 443 -15.67 -8.51 -21.72
C LEU A 443 -14.66 -9.28 -20.89
N MET A 444 -14.14 -8.63 -19.86
CA MET A 444 -13.28 -9.20 -18.83
C MET A 444 -13.98 -9.11 -17.48
N ALA A 445 -13.67 -10.02 -16.56
CA ALA A 445 -14.15 -9.89 -15.19
C ALA A 445 -13.43 -8.74 -14.50
N THR A 446 -14.16 -7.83 -13.86
CA THR A 446 -13.58 -6.70 -13.12
C THR A 446 -12.69 -7.18 -11.95
N HIS A 447 -13.07 -8.27 -11.28
CA HIS A 447 -12.31 -8.88 -10.19
C HIS A 447 -11.74 -10.24 -10.63
N HIS A 448 -12.57 -11.28 -10.62
CA HIS A 448 -12.18 -12.64 -11.07
C HIS A 448 -13.42 -13.43 -11.53
N PRO A 449 -13.24 -14.52 -12.31
CA PRO A 449 -14.36 -15.27 -12.91
C PRO A 449 -15.34 -15.90 -11.92
N PHE A 450 -14.96 -16.01 -10.66
CA PHE A 450 -15.76 -16.66 -9.60
C PHE A 450 -16.61 -15.68 -8.80
N THR A 451 -16.60 -14.39 -9.15
CA THR A 451 -17.36 -13.34 -8.47
C THR A 451 -18.86 -13.50 -8.75
N MET A 452 -19.66 -13.53 -7.68
CA MET A 452 -21.12 -13.64 -7.77
C MET A 452 -21.72 -12.37 -8.36
N PRO A 453 -22.54 -12.47 -9.43
CA PRO A 453 -23.39 -11.35 -9.86
C PRO A 453 -24.39 -10.97 -8.77
N ASN A 454 -24.82 -9.71 -8.74
CA ASN A 454 -25.95 -9.32 -7.91
C ASN A 454 -27.18 -10.16 -8.33
N PRO A 455 -27.86 -10.83 -7.39
CA PRO A 455 -29.02 -11.69 -7.72
C PRO A 455 -30.11 -11.00 -8.53
N ASP A 456 -30.34 -9.71 -8.29
CA ASP A 456 -31.35 -8.92 -9.01
C ASP A 456 -30.98 -8.69 -10.48
N ASP A 457 -29.67 -8.76 -10.81
CA ASP A 457 -29.12 -8.49 -12.15
C ASP A 457 -28.86 -9.77 -12.96
N ILE A 458 -29.01 -10.97 -12.38
CA ILE A 458 -28.81 -12.25 -13.09
C ILE A 458 -29.59 -12.35 -14.40
N PRO A 459 -30.85 -11.87 -14.50
CA PRO A 459 -31.58 -11.88 -15.76
C PRO A 459 -30.92 -11.04 -16.89
N LEU A 460 -30.10 -10.03 -16.52
CA LEU A 460 -29.41 -9.18 -17.49
C LEU A 460 -28.18 -9.85 -18.13
N LEU A 461 -27.70 -10.96 -17.58
CA LEU A 461 -26.51 -11.66 -18.10
C LEU A 461 -26.63 -12.07 -19.57
N ASP A 462 -27.84 -12.31 -20.07
CA ASP A 462 -28.09 -12.74 -21.45
C ASP A 462 -28.12 -11.59 -22.44
N GLU A 463 -28.66 -10.44 -22.07
CA GLU A 463 -28.93 -9.33 -23.00
C GLU A 463 -28.03 -8.12 -22.77
N HIS A 464 -27.67 -7.86 -21.49
CA HIS A 464 -26.93 -6.69 -21.06
C HIS A 464 -25.87 -7.02 -19.99
N PRO A 465 -24.90 -7.92 -20.27
CA PRO A 465 -23.88 -8.31 -19.27
C PRO A 465 -23.07 -7.11 -18.76
N GLU A 466 -22.89 -6.07 -19.57
CA GLU A 466 -22.16 -4.84 -19.22
C GLU A 466 -22.85 -4.01 -18.11
N LYS A 467 -24.12 -4.30 -17.80
CA LYS A 467 -24.90 -3.61 -16.75
C LYS A 467 -24.98 -4.38 -15.44
N VAL A 468 -24.50 -5.62 -15.43
CA VAL A 468 -24.58 -6.48 -14.26
C VAL A 468 -23.63 -6.02 -13.19
N ARG A 469 -24.13 -5.84 -11.97
CA ARG A 469 -23.34 -5.53 -10.78
C ARG A 469 -22.80 -6.80 -10.16
N ALA A 470 -21.63 -6.68 -9.55
CA ALA A 470 -20.99 -7.73 -8.77
C ALA A 470 -21.34 -7.61 -7.29
N LYS A 471 -21.47 -8.72 -6.59
CA LYS A 471 -21.42 -8.79 -5.12
C LYS A 471 -19.97 -8.71 -4.64
N ALA A 472 -19.30 -7.61 -4.98
CA ALA A 472 -17.93 -7.31 -4.62
C ALA A 472 -17.89 -6.07 -3.72
N TYR A 473 -16.85 -6.00 -2.91
CA TYR A 473 -16.66 -4.94 -1.91
C TYR A 473 -15.17 -4.71 -1.65
N ASP A 474 -14.79 -3.42 -1.61
CA ASP A 474 -13.42 -2.99 -1.28
C ASP A 474 -13.42 -2.11 -0.03
N PHE A 475 -12.49 -2.40 0.86
CA PHE A 475 -12.18 -1.54 2.00
C PHE A 475 -11.17 -0.49 1.58
N VAL A 476 -11.57 0.77 1.64
CA VAL A 476 -10.76 1.91 1.24
C VAL A 476 -10.43 2.76 2.46
N CYS A 477 -9.18 3.19 2.58
CA CYS A 477 -8.72 4.13 3.59
C CYS A 477 -7.87 5.23 2.94
N ASN A 478 -8.24 6.49 3.14
CA ASN A 478 -7.46 7.64 2.68
C ASN A 478 -7.13 7.65 1.17
N GLY A 479 -8.03 7.15 0.34
CA GLY A 479 -7.81 7.09 -1.10
C GLY A 479 -7.00 5.88 -1.57
N ILE A 480 -6.82 4.89 -0.70
CA ILE A 480 -6.07 3.67 -0.98
C ILE A 480 -6.98 2.47 -0.72
N GLU A 481 -7.10 1.59 -1.68
CA GLU A 481 -7.70 0.27 -1.50
C GLU A 481 -6.76 -0.57 -0.62
N VAL A 482 -7.22 -0.90 0.57
CA VAL A 482 -6.47 -1.69 1.55
C VAL A 482 -6.74 -3.18 1.36
N GLY A 483 -7.95 -3.52 0.97
CA GLY A 483 -8.35 -4.89 0.71
C GLY A 483 -9.66 -4.96 -0.05
N GLY A 484 -9.87 -6.06 -0.74
CA GLY A 484 -11.07 -6.29 -1.52
C GLY A 484 -11.49 -7.75 -1.52
N GLY A 485 -12.74 -7.98 -1.84
CA GLY A 485 -13.32 -9.30 -1.88
C GLY A 485 -14.68 -9.36 -2.57
N SER A 486 -15.26 -10.55 -2.58
CA SER A 486 -16.60 -10.76 -3.15
C SER A 486 -17.28 -11.98 -2.56
N LEU A 487 -18.58 -12.08 -2.79
CA LEU A 487 -19.25 -13.36 -2.75
C LEU A 487 -18.81 -14.21 -3.94
N ARG A 488 -18.78 -15.54 -3.76
CA ARG A 488 -18.36 -16.47 -4.81
C ARG A 488 -19.58 -17.18 -5.41
N ILE A 489 -19.49 -17.44 -6.71
CA ILE A 489 -20.43 -18.34 -7.36
C ILE A 489 -20.22 -19.74 -6.77
N HIS A 490 -21.30 -20.40 -6.35
CA HIS A 490 -21.30 -21.78 -5.86
C HIS A 490 -22.25 -22.66 -6.66
N ASP A 491 -23.01 -22.08 -7.59
CA ASP A 491 -23.83 -22.80 -8.56
C ASP A 491 -23.05 -23.07 -9.85
N SER A 492 -22.92 -24.35 -10.23
CA SER A 492 -22.11 -24.74 -11.37
C SER A 492 -22.66 -24.23 -12.70
N LYS A 493 -24.00 -24.12 -12.86
CA LYS A 493 -24.61 -23.65 -14.11
C LYS A 493 -24.38 -22.14 -14.29
N LEU A 494 -24.46 -21.39 -13.20
CA LEU A 494 -24.15 -19.96 -13.21
C LEU A 494 -22.66 -19.76 -13.54
N GLN A 495 -21.76 -20.59 -12.98
CA GLN A 495 -20.34 -20.53 -13.27
C GLN A 495 -20.01 -20.84 -14.74
N GLU A 496 -20.65 -21.84 -15.32
CA GLU A 496 -20.51 -22.19 -16.75
C GLU A 496 -20.96 -21.01 -17.62
N LYS A 497 -22.09 -20.36 -17.28
CA LYS A 497 -22.58 -19.18 -17.98
C LYS A 497 -21.58 -18.02 -17.91
N MET A 498 -21.02 -17.78 -16.74
CA MET A 498 -19.98 -16.74 -16.56
C MET A 498 -18.74 -17.00 -17.42
N PHE A 499 -18.25 -18.23 -17.46
CA PHE A 499 -17.13 -18.58 -18.34
C PHE A 499 -17.46 -18.36 -19.83
N GLY A 500 -18.69 -18.69 -20.25
CA GLY A 500 -19.15 -18.42 -21.62
C GLY A 500 -19.12 -16.94 -21.99
N ILE A 501 -19.61 -16.05 -21.10
CA ILE A 501 -19.59 -14.59 -21.31
C ILE A 501 -18.16 -14.07 -21.40
N LEU A 502 -17.24 -14.62 -20.58
CA LEU A 502 -15.83 -14.27 -20.58
C LEU A 502 -15.03 -14.88 -21.76
N GLY A 503 -15.69 -15.63 -22.66
CA GLY A 503 -15.08 -16.21 -23.85
C GLY A 503 -14.23 -17.45 -23.59
N PHE A 504 -14.45 -18.16 -22.47
CA PHE A 504 -13.84 -19.47 -22.25
C PHE A 504 -14.61 -20.54 -23.01
N THR A 505 -13.91 -21.41 -23.73
CA THR A 505 -14.48 -22.67 -24.18
C THR A 505 -14.54 -23.66 -23.00
N GLU A 506 -15.41 -24.66 -23.07
CA GLU A 506 -15.52 -25.69 -22.03
C GLU A 506 -14.18 -26.39 -21.79
N GLU A 507 -13.44 -26.72 -22.87
CA GLU A 507 -12.13 -27.34 -22.78
C GLU A 507 -11.11 -26.45 -22.06
N ARG A 508 -11.10 -25.13 -22.36
CA ARG A 508 -10.20 -24.19 -21.73
C ARG A 508 -10.55 -23.98 -20.26
N ALA A 509 -11.84 -23.86 -19.93
CA ALA A 509 -12.30 -23.73 -18.55
C ALA A 509 -11.93 -24.99 -17.73
N MET A 510 -12.13 -26.18 -18.30
CA MET A 510 -11.75 -27.45 -17.68
C MET A 510 -10.24 -27.62 -17.54
N ALA A 511 -9.45 -27.16 -18.50
CA ALA A 511 -7.99 -27.24 -18.42
C ALA A 511 -7.41 -26.34 -17.31
N GLN A 512 -7.98 -25.16 -17.10
CA GLN A 512 -7.51 -24.16 -16.13
C GLN A 512 -8.14 -24.33 -14.73
N PHE A 513 -9.44 -24.59 -14.66
CA PHE A 513 -10.23 -24.58 -13.42
C PHE A 513 -10.97 -25.89 -13.16
N GLY A 514 -10.66 -26.95 -13.93
CA GLY A 514 -11.38 -28.22 -13.86
C GLY A 514 -11.39 -28.84 -12.46
N PHE A 515 -10.34 -28.67 -11.69
CA PHE A 515 -10.28 -29.13 -10.30
C PHE A 515 -11.33 -28.43 -9.42
N LEU A 516 -11.54 -27.12 -9.58
CA LEU A 516 -12.52 -26.33 -8.82
C LEU A 516 -13.95 -26.59 -9.33
N ILE A 517 -14.15 -26.61 -10.67
CA ILE A 517 -15.44 -26.95 -11.30
C ILE A 517 -15.91 -28.33 -10.87
N ASN A 518 -15.00 -29.31 -10.81
CA ASN A 518 -15.33 -30.64 -10.33
C ASN A 518 -15.63 -30.68 -8.83
N ALA A 519 -14.93 -29.87 -8.02
CA ALA A 519 -15.20 -29.80 -6.59
C ALA A 519 -16.59 -29.25 -6.28
N PHE A 520 -17.10 -28.30 -7.07
CA PHE A 520 -18.46 -27.74 -6.92
C PHE A 520 -19.57 -28.80 -7.06
N LYS A 521 -19.31 -29.89 -7.80
CA LYS A 521 -20.25 -30.99 -7.95
C LYS A 521 -20.50 -31.78 -6.67
N TYR A 522 -19.65 -31.60 -5.64
CA TYR A 522 -19.76 -32.27 -4.34
C TYR A 522 -20.39 -31.40 -3.25
N GLY A 523 -21.11 -30.35 -3.63
CA GLY A 523 -21.85 -29.50 -2.68
C GLY A 523 -21.03 -28.34 -2.14
N ALA A 524 -20.75 -27.36 -2.98
CA ALA A 524 -20.11 -26.14 -2.56
C ALA A 524 -21.08 -25.30 -1.69
N PRO A 525 -20.65 -24.84 -0.50
CA PRO A 525 -21.48 -23.93 0.31
C PRO A 525 -21.48 -22.54 -0.33
N PRO A 526 -22.50 -21.69 -0.05
CA PRO A 526 -22.35 -20.25 -0.25
C PRO A 526 -21.12 -19.77 0.53
N HIS A 527 -20.21 -19.04 -0.10
CA HIS A 527 -18.99 -18.57 0.55
C HIS A 527 -18.53 -17.22 0.00
N ALA A 528 -17.76 -16.53 0.80
CA ALA A 528 -17.27 -15.19 0.51
C ALA A 528 -15.94 -14.95 1.22
N GLY A 529 -15.14 -14.06 0.69
CA GLY A 529 -13.86 -13.75 1.29
C GLY A 529 -13.36 -12.36 0.96
N LEU A 530 -12.27 -12.02 1.62
CA LEU A 530 -11.58 -10.75 1.49
C LEU A 530 -10.07 -10.99 1.60
N ALA A 531 -9.29 -10.20 0.89
CA ALA A 531 -7.85 -10.15 1.08
C ALA A 531 -7.40 -8.71 1.35
N PHE A 532 -6.73 -8.47 2.50
CA PHE A 532 -6.07 -7.20 2.76
C PHE A 532 -4.61 -7.25 2.31
N GLY A 533 -4.16 -6.22 1.61
CA GLY A 533 -2.74 -6.01 1.35
C GLY A 533 -2.02 -5.60 2.65
N LEU A 534 -1.32 -6.54 3.30
CA LEU A 534 -0.64 -6.26 4.57
C LEU A 534 0.38 -5.13 4.43
N ASP A 535 1.12 -5.09 3.32
CA ASP A 535 2.12 -4.05 3.06
C ASP A 535 1.49 -2.66 2.97
N ARG A 536 0.36 -2.53 2.26
CA ARG A 536 -0.41 -1.29 2.17
C ARG A 536 -0.99 -0.88 3.52
N PHE A 537 -1.56 -1.83 4.24
CA PHE A 537 -2.16 -1.55 5.54
C PHE A 537 -1.11 -1.04 6.54
N VAL A 538 0.05 -1.68 6.60
CA VAL A 538 1.18 -1.23 7.43
C VAL A 538 1.66 0.15 6.99
N SER A 539 1.78 0.43 5.69
CA SER A 539 2.24 1.73 5.20
C SER A 539 1.28 2.87 5.58
N ILE A 540 -0.04 2.64 5.49
CA ILE A 540 -1.05 3.60 5.94
C ILE A 540 -0.94 3.84 7.45
N MET A 541 -0.84 2.78 8.24
CA MET A 541 -0.70 2.86 9.70
C MET A 541 0.59 3.54 10.13
N ALA A 542 1.66 3.43 9.36
CA ALA A 542 2.95 4.08 9.61
C ALA A 542 3.05 5.50 9.02
N GLY A 543 2.09 5.93 8.17
CA GLY A 543 2.13 7.21 7.46
C GLY A 543 3.20 7.29 6.36
N LEU A 544 3.53 6.14 5.73
CA LEU A 544 4.56 6.02 4.69
C LEU A 544 4.00 6.31 3.29
N ASP A 545 4.85 6.81 2.41
CA ASP A 545 4.52 7.06 1.01
C ASP A 545 4.81 5.85 0.11
N SER A 546 5.55 4.86 0.61
CA SER A 546 5.92 3.66 -0.13
C SER A 546 5.84 2.41 0.75
N ILE A 547 5.29 1.32 0.19
CA ILE A 547 5.27 0.01 0.87
C ILE A 547 6.67 -0.58 1.04
N ARG A 548 7.69 -0.14 0.28
CA ARG A 548 9.09 -0.59 0.40
C ARG A 548 9.66 -0.35 1.80
N ASP A 549 9.22 0.69 2.48
CA ASP A 549 9.72 1.02 3.81
C ASP A 549 9.17 0.11 4.92
N CYS A 550 8.13 -0.68 4.65
CA CYS A 550 7.61 -1.70 5.56
C CYS A 550 7.91 -3.15 5.10
N ILE A 551 8.76 -3.33 4.10
CA ILE A 551 9.27 -4.62 3.63
C ILE A 551 10.75 -4.70 3.96
N ALA A 552 11.19 -5.83 4.54
CA ALA A 552 12.60 -5.99 4.96
C ALA A 552 13.56 -5.88 3.77
N PHE A 553 13.30 -6.60 2.69
CA PHE A 553 14.12 -6.66 1.48
C PHE A 553 13.25 -6.46 0.24
N PRO A 554 12.89 -5.19 -0.08
CA PRO A 554 12.05 -4.88 -1.24
C PRO A 554 12.85 -4.91 -2.55
N LYS A 555 12.16 -5.06 -3.67
CA LYS A 555 12.74 -4.81 -5.00
C LYS A 555 12.74 -3.30 -5.30
N ASN A 556 13.68 -2.86 -6.13
CA ASN A 556 13.73 -1.49 -6.64
C ASN A 556 12.67 -1.25 -7.74
N ASN A 557 12.65 -0.06 -8.34
CA ASN A 557 11.68 0.30 -9.39
C ASN A 557 11.83 -0.54 -10.68
N SER A 558 12.99 -1.19 -10.88
CA SER A 558 13.24 -2.08 -12.01
C SER A 558 12.98 -3.56 -11.67
N GLY A 559 12.33 -3.86 -10.55
CA GLY A 559 12.05 -5.22 -10.11
C GLY A 559 13.26 -6.01 -9.61
N ARG A 560 14.39 -5.34 -9.35
CA ARG A 560 15.63 -6.00 -8.93
C ARG A 560 15.85 -5.90 -7.42
N ASP A 561 16.32 -6.99 -6.84
CA ASP A 561 16.99 -6.98 -5.55
C ASP A 561 18.49 -6.70 -5.78
N VAL A 562 18.89 -5.46 -5.54
CA VAL A 562 20.27 -5.01 -5.79
C VAL A 562 21.27 -5.46 -4.72
N MET A 563 20.78 -6.00 -3.60
CA MET A 563 21.61 -6.57 -2.54
C MET A 563 21.96 -8.03 -2.86
N LEU A 564 20.98 -8.82 -3.32
CA LEU A 564 21.15 -10.22 -3.68
C LEU A 564 21.51 -10.43 -5.16
N ASP A 565 21.53 -9.35 -5.94
CA ASP A 565 21.69 -9.37 -7.40
C ASP A 565 20.68 -10.31 -8.10
N ALA A 566 19.40 -10.20 -7.71
CA ALA A 566 18.32 -10.97 -8.29
C ALA A 566 17.37 -10.07 -9.11
N PRO A 567 16.85 -10.54 -10.28
CA PRO A 567 17.17 -11.82 -10.93
C PRO A 567 18.60 -11.84 -11.50
N SER A 568 19.15 -13.04 -11.57
CA SER A 568 20.50 -13.30 -12.09
C SER A 568 20.48 -14.44 -13.12
N THR A 569 21.57 -14.59 -13.88
CA THR A 569 21.76 -15.73 -14.76
C THR A 569 21.95 -17.01 -13.95
N ILE A 570 21.60 -18.14 -14.54
CA ILE A 570 21.83 -19.48 -13.97
C ILE A 570 22.86 -20.23 -14.81
N ASP A 571 23.55 -21.19 -14.20
CA ASP A 571 24.58 -21.97 -14.83
C ASP A 571 24.04 -22.81 -16.00
N GLN A 572 24.85 -22.97 -17.08
CA GLN A 572 24.51 -23.77 -18.25
C GLN A 572 24.13 -25.20 -17.87
N LYS A 573 24.84 -25.80 -16.91
CA LYS A 573 24.53 -27.14 -16.40
C LYS A 573 23.11 -27.24 -15.87
N GLN A 574 22.65 -26.21 -15.15
CA GLN A 574 21.28 -26.18 -14.63
C GLN A 574 20.24 -26.01 -15.74
N LEU A 575 20.54 -25.18 -16.75
CA LEU A 575 19.69 -25.07 -17.94
C LEU A 575 19.59 -26.41 -18.70
N ASP A 576 20.72 -27.12 -18.86
CA ASP A 576 20.75 -28.44 -19.52
C ASP A 576 19.94 -29.47 -18.72
N GLU A 577 20.06 -29.51 -17.40
CA GLU A 577 19.25 -30.35 -16.51
C GLU A 577 17.75 -30.08 -16.60
N LEU A 578 17.38 -28.83 -16.83
CA LEU A 578 15.99 -28.36 -17.00
C LEU A 578 15.50 -28.51 -18.45
N GLN A 579 16.38 -28.87 -19.40
CA GLN A 579 16.13 -28.89 -20.84
C GLN A 579 15.63 -27.54 -21.39
N LEU A 580 16.18 -26.44 -20.89
CA LEU A 580 15.83 -25.06 -21.26
C LEU A 580 16.96 -24.41 -22.05
N LYS A 581 16.57 -23.53 -22.95
CA LYS A 581 17.48 -22.61 -23.66
C LYS A 581 17.03 -21.17 -23.41
N VAL A 582 17.98 -20.29 -23.15
CA VAL A 582 17.75 -18.85 -23.11
C VAL A 582 18.01 -18.33 -24.51
N ASP A 583 16.98 -17.78 -25.14
CA ASP A 583 17.07 -17.10 -26.44
C ASP A 583 16.89 -15.60 -26.19
N LEU A 584 18.00 -14.85 -26.24
CA LEU A 584 17.99 -13.41 -26.10
C LEU A 584 17.86 -12.81 -27.51
N THR A 585 16.71 -12.25 -27.83
CA THR A 585 16.59 -11.37 -28.99
C THR A 585 17.41 -10.11 -28.71
N GLU A 586 18.42 -9.84 -29.55
CA GLU A 586 19.09 -8.53 -29.54
C GLU A 586 18.04 -7.46 -29.86
N GLU A 587 17.75 -6.57 -28.87
CA GLU A 587 16.96 -5.37 -29.09
C GLU A 587 17.75 -4.30 -29.84
#